data_7a4cf217065db4d62bacb2cf07cad941
#
_entry.id   7a4cf217065db4d62bacb2cf07cad941
#
_cell.length_a   1.000
_cell.length_b   1.000
_cell.length_c   1.000
_cell.angle_alpha   90.00
_cell.angle_beta   90.00
_cell.angle_gamma   90.00
#
_symmetry.space_group_name_H-M   'P 1'
#
loop_
_entity.id
_entity.type
_entity.pdbx_description
1 polymer ?
#
loop_
_entity_poly.entity_id
_entity_poly.type
_entity_poly.pdbx_seq_one_letter_code
_entity_poly.pdbx_strand_id
1 'polypeptide(L)'
;ELHGHNSAAFWREVRDVLPFAGDTRIVWKISVPPSDGARVADSLDGDAFLDWGGGLIWLAVDAADGAHQAVRTAIAGCGGHATLIRAPAELRAAIAVFQPEEPGLARLSAGLKASFDPRGVLNPGRIYAGV
;
A
#
# COMPACT_ATOMS: atom_id res chain seq x y z
N GLU A 1 -2.43 -25.47 -18.43
CA GLU A 1 -1.00 -25.06 -18.45
C GLU A 1 -0.85 -23.76 -19.25
N LEU A 2 -0.07 -22.81 -18.68
CA LEU A 2 0.30 -21.57 -19.35
C LEU A 2 1.68 -21.75 -19.99
N HIS A 3 1.74 -21.64 -21.32
CA HIS A 3 2.99 -21.80 -22.05
C HIS A 3 3.40 -20.49 -22.74
N GLY A 4 4.70 -20.18 -22.69
CA GLY A 4 5.34 -19.14 -23.50
C GLY A 4 4.61 -17.79 -23.51
N HIS A 5 4.00 -17.46 -24.63
CA HIS A 5 3.32 -16.18 -24.84
C HIS A 5 2.16 -15.92 -23.85
N ASN A 6 1.37 -16.94 -23.54
CA ASN A 6 0.26 -16.81 -22.59
C ASN A 6 0.75 -16.56 -21.17
N SER A 7 1.85 -17.22 -20.77
CA SER A 7 2.49 -16.97 -19.49
C SER A 7 3.00 -15.53 -19.38
N ALA A 8 3.66 -15.03 -20.42
CA ALA A 8 4.16 -13.65 -20.45
C ALA A 8 3.01 -12.62 -20.43
N ALA A 9 1.89 -12.91 -21.05
CA ALA A 9 0.70 -12.06 -21.00
C ALA A 9 0.10 -12.03 -19.60
N PHE A 10 -0.09 -13.19 -18.97
CA PHE A 10 -0.60 -13.32 -17.61
C PHE A 10 0.27 -12.55 -16.61
N TRP A 11 1.61 -12.73 -16.65
CA TRP A 11 2.49 -12.01 -15.73
C TRP A 11 2.51 -10.49 -15.95
N ARG A 12 2.22 -10.02 -17.15
CA ARG A 12 1.99 -8.58 -17.39
C ARG A 12 0.70 -8.10 -16.71
N GLU A 13 -0.37 -8.87 -16.78
CA GLU A 13 -1.63 -8.55 -16.11
C GLU A 13 -1.45 -8.47 -14.59
N VAL A 14 -0.73 -9.42 -14.01
CA VAL A 14 -0.37 -9.42 -12.58
C VAL A 14 0.46 -8.19 -12.24
N ARG A 15 1.54 -7.94 -12.97
CA ARG A 15 2.44 -6.79 -12.76
C ARG A 15 1.71 -5.45 -12.83
N ASP A 16 0.84 -5.30 -13.81
CA ASP A 16 0.14 -4.04 -14.12
C ASP A 16 -1.16 -3.89 -13.30
N VAL A 17 -1.45 -4.87 -12.44
CA VAL A 17 -2.66 -4.91 -11.59
C VAL A 17 -3.93 -4.69 -12.41
N LEU A 18 -4.01 -5.32 -13.58
CA LEU A 18 -5.08 -5.11 -14.55
C LEU A 18 -6.49 -5.29 -13.99
N PRO A 19 -6.78 -6.20 -13.00
CA PRO A 19 -8.10 -6.28 -12.40
C PRO A 19 -8.62 -4.94 -11.84
N PHE A 20 -7.72 -4.04 -11.45
CA PHE A 20 -8.07 -2.73 -10.88
C PHE A 20 -7.63 -1.54 -11.74
N ALA A 21 -6.96 -1.76 -12.89
CA ALA A 21 -6.42 -0.68 -13.70
C ALA A 21 -7.49 0.25 -14.30
N GLY A 22 -8.62 -0.32 -14.75
CA GLY A 22 -9.76 0.42 -15.32
C GLY A 22 -10.81 0.83 -14.29
N ASP A 23 -10.57 0.56 -13.02
CA ASP A 23 -11.49 0.81 -11.92
C ASP A 23 -11.34 2.24 -11.39
N THR A 24 -12.40 2.81 -10.86
CA THR A 24 -12.40 4.13 -10.20
C THR A 24 -12.35 4.04 -8.68
N ARG A 25 -12.47 2.84 -8.13
CA ARG A 25 -12.43 2.58 -6.70
C ARG A 25 -11.09 2.97 -6.07
N ILE A 26 -11.11 3.14 -4.76
CA ILE A 26 -9.91 3.39 -3.97
C ILE A 26 -9.08 2.11 -3.91
N VAL A 27 -7.77 2.23 -4.16
CA VAL A 27 -6.86 1.08 -4.21
C VAL A 27 -5.75 1.20 -3.19
N TRP A 28 -5.60 0.16 -2.38
CA TRP A 28 -4.51 -0.04 -1.45
C TRP A 28 -3.52 -1.10 -1.95
N LYS A 29 -2.25 -0.87 -1.69
CA LYS A 29 -1.18 -1.87 -1.75
C LYS A 29 -0.78 -2.21 -0.32
N ILE A 30 -0.96 -3.47 0.07
CA ILE A 30 -0.72 -3.93 1.43
C ILE A 30 0.36 -5.02 1.38
N SER A 31 1.40 -4.89 2.20
CA SER A 31 2.45 -5.88 2.34
C SER A 31 2.42 -6.44 3.76
N VAL A 32 2.39 -7.76 3.88
CA VAL A 32 2.32 -8.51 5.14
C VAL A 32 3.17 -9.77 5.05
N PRO A 33 3.48 -10.45 6.15
CA PRO A 33 4.02 -11.80 6.08
C PRO A 33 3.10 -12.70 5.25
N PRO A 34 3.63 -13.55 4.35
CA PRO A 34 2.80 -14.39 3.46
C PRO A 34 1.78 -15.27 4.19
N SER A 35 2.10 -15.71 5.41
CA SER A 35 1.20 -16.49 6.26
C SER A 35 -0.04 -15.72 6.73
N ASP A 36 0.00 -14.40 6.72
CA ASP A 36 -1.08 -13.53 7.16
C ASP A 36 -1.96 -13.00 6.02
N GLY A 37 -1.48 -13.12 4.77
CA GLY A 37 -2.10 -12.48 3.63
C GLY A 37 -3.58 -12.82 3.43
N ALA A 38 -3.93 -14.11 3.43
CA ALA A 38 -5.32 -14.54 3.27
C ALA A 38 -6.19 -14.01 4.42
N ARG A 39 -5.74 -14.15 5.67
CA ARG A 39 -6.48 -13.66 6.85
C ARG A 39 -6.72 -12.15 6.78
N VAL A 40 -5.70 -11.39 6.38
CA VAL A 40 -5.83 -9.93 6.23
C VAL A 40 -6.78 -9.58 5.09
N ALA A 41 -6.68 -10.23 3.94
CA ALA A 41 -7.57 -10.00 2.82
C ALA A 41 -9.04 -10.31 3.19
N ASP A 42 -9.29 -11.45 3.85
CA ASP A 42 -10.64 -11.88 4.26
C ASP A 42 -11.26 -10.97 5.34
N SER A 43 -10.43 -10.23 6.09
CA SER A 43 -10.92 -9.30 7.13
C SER A 43 -11.32 -7.93 6.59
N LEU A 44 -11.11 -7.66 5.31
CA LEU A 44 -11.35 -6.36 4.68
C LEU A 44 -12.52 -6.47 3.67
N ASP A 45 -13.39 -5.48 3.71
CA ASP A 45 -14.51 -5.38 2.75
C ASP A 45 -14.00 -4.75 1.45
N GLY A 46 -14.02 -5.53 0.38
CA GLY A 46 -13.55 -5.13 -0.94
C GLY A 46 -13.06 -6.31 -1.78
N ASP A 47 -12.67 -6.01 -3.02
CA ASP A 47 -12.05 -7.01 -3.89
C ASP A 47 -10.55 -7.07 -3.66
N ALA A 48 -10.05 -8.26 -3.32
CA ALA A 48 -8.63 -8.48 -3.07
C ALA A 48 -7.98 -9.34 -4.15
N PHE A 49 -6.75 -8.98 -4.52
CA PHE A 49 -5.86 -9.72 -5.40
C PHE A 49 -4.53 -9.95 -4.69
N LEU A 50 -4.14 -11.21 -4.54
CA LEU A 50 -2.94 -11.59 -3.79
C LEU A 50 -1.79 -11.97 -4.73
N ASP A 51 -0.58 -11.53 -4.38
CA ASP A 51 0.68 -11.87 -5.05
C ASP A 51 1.77 -12.17 -4.01
N TRP A 52 2.97 -12.52 -4.46
CA TRP A 52 4.13 -12.87 -3.64
C TRP A 52 3.85 -13.97 -2.62
N GLY A 53 3.08 -14.99 -3.06
CA GLY A 53 2.70 -16.10 -2.17
C GLY A 53 1.83 -15.67 -0.98
N GLY A 54 1.06 -14.58 -1.13
CA GLY A 54 0.22 -13.99 -0.09
C GLY A 54 0.85 -12.79 0.64
N GLY A 55 2.11 -12.47 0.36
CA GLY A 55 2.81 -11.35 1.01
C GLY A 55 2.45 -9.97 0.48
N LEU A 56 1.80 -9.90 -0.68
CA LEU A 56 1.31 -8.67 -1.29
C LEU A 56 -0.19 -8.80 -1.56
N ILE A 57 -0.96 -7.82 -1.09
CA ILE A 57 -2.40 -7.71 -1.33
C ILE A 57 -2.67 -6.38 -2.03
N TRP A 58 -3.31 -6.44 -3.18
CA TRP A 58 -3.97 -5.32 -3.79
C TRP A 58 -5.43 -5.37 -3.40
N LEU A 59 -5.97 -4.28 -2.87
CA LEU A 59 -7.34 -4.20 -2.38
C LEU A 59 -8.04 -3.00 -3.01
N ALA A 60 -9.18 -3.25 -3.65
CA ALA A 60 -10.07 -2.21 -4.18
C ALA A 60 -11.31 -2.09 -3.29
N VAL A 61 -11.61 -0.88 -2.81
CA VAL A 61 -12.72 -0.60 -1.89
C VAL A 61 -13.62 0.51 -2.41
N ASP A 62 -14.92 0.41 -2.12
CA ASP A 62 -15.93 1.42 -2.45
C ASP A 62 -16.21 2.41 -1.30
N ALA A 63 -15.70 2.12 -0.10
CA ALA A 63 -15.93 2.96 1.07
C ALA A 63 -15.40 4.39 0.86
N ALA A 64 -16.23 5.40 1.14
CA ALA A 64 -15.91 6.81 0.91
C ALA A 64 -14.68 7.30 1.71
N ASP A 65 -14.43 6.70 2.90
CA ASP A 65 -13.24 6.92 3.73
C ASP A 65 -12.04 6.06 3.30
N GLY A 66 -12.20 5.27 2.22
CA GLY A 66 -11.19 4.36 1.69
C GLY A 66 -10.87 3.18 2.61
N ALA A 67 -11.74 2.84 3.53
CA ALA A 67 -11.53 1.80 4.55
C ALA A 67 -10.21 2.02 5.34
N HIS A 68 -9.74 3.27 5.46
CA HIS A 68 -8.43 3.62 6.01
C HIS A 68 -8.18 2.97 7.38
N GLN A 69 -9.12 3.14 8.32
CA GLN A 69 -8.97 2.59 9.67
C GLN A 69 -9.01 1.06 9.68
N ALA A 70 -9.88 0.46 8.86
CA ALA A 70 -9.98 -1.00 8.74
C ALA A 70 -8.67 -1.60 8.22
N VAL A 71 -8.10 -1.04 7.16
CA VAL A 71 -6.81 -1.47 6.59
C VAL A 71 -5.69 -1.37 7.64
N ARG A 72 -5.57 -0.23 8.36
CA ARG A 72 -4.54 -0.06 9.39
C ARG A 72 -4.70 -1.04 10.55
N THR A 73 -5.92 -1.32 10.97
CA THR A 73 -6.22 -2.28 12.04
C THR A 73 -5.91 -3.71 11.62
N ALA A 74 -6.27 -4.10 10.39
CA ALA A 74 -6.04 -5.45 9.89
C ALA A 74 -4.57 -5.85 9.87
N ILE A 75 -3.66 -4.89 9.60
CA ILE A 75 -2.22 -5.14 9.52
C ILE A 75 -1.45 -4.89 10.83
N ALA A 76 -2.04 -4.22 11.80
CA ALA A 76 -1.35 -3.84 13.04
C ALA A 76 -0.77 -5.05 13.80
N GLY A 77 -1.47 -6.20 13.77
CA GLY A 77 -1.07 -7.40 14.50
C GLY A 77 0.01 -8.25 13.83
N CYS A 78 0.36 -7.99 12.57
CA CYS A 78 1.32 -8.81 11.81
C CYS A 78 2.56 -8.05 11.33
N GLY A 79 2.73 -6.78 11.73
CA GLY A 79 3.87 -5.96 11.31
C GLY A 79 3.83 -5.54 9.85
N GLY A 80 2.66 -5.58 9.23
CA GLY A 80 2.46 -5.18 7.84
C GLY A 80 2.52 -3.67 7.62
N HIS A 81 2.58 -3.28 6.35
CA HIS A 81 2.44 -1.89 5.95
C HIS A 81 1.51 -1.74 4.74
N ALA A 82 0.81 -0.62 4.67
CA ALA A 82 -0.11 -0.34 3.58
C ALA A 82 0.14 1.05 3.00
N THR A 83 0.02 1.15 1.66
CA THR A 83 0.15 2.38 0.90
C THR A 83 -1.13 2.63 0.10
N LEU A 84 -1.67 3.83 0.19
CA LEU A 84 -2.81 4.26 -0.61
C LEU A 84 -2.33 4.63 -2.02
N ILE A 85 -2.65 3.78 -3.01
CA ILE A 85 -2.17 3.93 -4.38
C ILE A 85 -3.08 4.86 -5.18
N ARG A 86 -4.38 4.66 -5.08
CA ARG A 86 -5.38 5.46 -5.80
C ARG A 86 -6.51 5.87 -4.86
N ALA A 87 -6.81 7.17 -4.82
CA ALA A 87 -7.95 7.74 -4.14
C ALA A 87 -8.23 9.16 -4.65
N PRO A 88 -9.42 9.73 -4.42
CA PRO A 88 -9.70 11.13 -4.64
C PRO A 88 -8.72 12.04 -3.90
N ALA A 89 -8.48 13.24 -4.45
CA ALA A 89 -7.50 14.18 -3.91
C ALA A 89 -7.81 14.58 -2.46
N GLU A 90 -9.10 14.77 -2.16
CA GLU A 90 -9.61 15.16 -0.84
C GLU A 90 -9.26 14.08 0.20
N LEU A 91 -9.46 12.80 -0.14
CA LEU A 91 -9.13 11.70 0.76
C LEU A 91 -7.62 11.59 0.96
N ARG A 92 -6.83 11.73 -0.11
CA ARG A 92 -5.35 11.69 -0.03
C ARG A 92 -4.79 12.83 0.84
N ALA A 93 -5.47 13.95 0.91
CA ALA A 93 -5.09 15.07 1.78
C ALA A 93 -5.51 14.84 3.24
N ALA A 94 -6.57 14.06 3.47
CA ALA A 94 -7.14 13.85 4.79
C ALA A 94 -6.49 12.69 5.59
N ILE A 95 -5.90 11.70 4.90
CA ILE A 95 -5.35 10.50 5.56
C ILE A 95 -3.88 10.26 5.18
N ALA A 96 -3.17 9.52 6.03
CA ALA A 96 -1.80 9.09 5.75
C ALA A 96 -1.76 8.13 4.55
N VAL A 97 -1.11 8.55 3.46
CA VAL A 97 -0.93 7.74 2.24
C VAL A 97 -0.03 6.54 2.52
N PHE A 98 1.07 6.74 3.23
CA PHE A 98 2.00 5.70 3.64
C PHE A 98 1.69 5.19 5.05
N GLN A 99 2.26 4.04 5.40
CA GLN A 99 2.17 3.52 6.76
C GLN A 99 2.87 4.49 7.72
N PRO A 100 2.21 4.98 8.77
CA PRO A 100 2.88 5.76 9.80
C PRO A 100 4.05 4.98 10.42
N GLU A 101 5.19 5.62 10.55
CA GLU A 101 6.37 5.00 11.16
C GLU A 101 6.25 4.96 12.69
N GLU A 102 6.75 3.88 13.26
CA GLU A 102 6.97 3.81 14.73
C GLU A 102 7.97 4.90 15.16
N PRO A 103 7.85 5.46 16.37
CA PRO A 103 8.66 6.61 16.80
C PRO A 103 10.18 6.41 16.69
N GLY A 104 10.64 5.17 16.86
CA GLY A 104 12.07 4.82 16.68
C GLY A 104 12.53 4.94 15.23
N LEU A 105 11.73 4.40 14.32
CA LEU A 105 12.01 4.45 12.90
C LEU A 105 11.88 5.88 12.36
N ALA A 106 10.87 6.62 12.78
CA ALA A 106 10.68 8.02 12.40
C ALA A 106 11.89 8.90 12.76
N ARG A 107 12.51 8.68 13.94
CA ARG A 107 13.76 9.38 14.32
C ARG A 107 14.93 9.03 13.41
N LEU A 108 15.05 7.76 13.02
CA LEU A 108 16.09 7.31 12.08
C LEU A 108 15.88 7.92 10.71
N SER A 109 14.66 7.91 10.18
CA SER A 109 14.30 8.52 8.89
C SER A 109 14.62 10.01 8.87
N ALA A 110 14.24 10.74 9.92
CA ALA A 110 14.56 12.15 10.07
C ALA A 110 16.06 12.40 10.17
N GLY A 111 16.81 11.57 10.91
CA GLY A 111 18.26 11.66 11.01
C GLY A 111 18.97 11.42 9.68
N LEU A 112 18.54 10.42 8.91
CA LEU A 112 19.04 10.17 7.56
C LEU A 112 18.75 11.36 6.62
N LYS A 113 17.50 11.84 6.64
CA LYS A 113 17.09 13.01 5.86
C LYS A 113 17.99 14.22 6.17
N ALA A 114 18.17 14.55 7.43
CA ALA A 114 19.00 15.67 7.86
C ALA A 114 20.48 15.52 7.45
N SER A 115 21.00 14.28 7.41
CA SER A 115 22.37 13.99 7.00
C SER A 115 22.60 14.17 5.50
N PHE A 116 21.66 13.73 4.67
CA PHE A 116 21.78 13.76 3.21
C PHE A 116 21.20 15.05 2.59
N ASP A 117 20.24 15.65 3.25
CA ASP A 117 19.57 16.87 2.78
C ASP A 117 19.39 17.88 3.93
N PRO A 118 20.49 18.43 4.46
CA PRO A 118 20.46 19.36 5.60
C PRO A 118 19.70 20.67 5.31
N ARG A 119 19.47 20.99 4.03
CA ARG A 119 18.69 22.17 3.63
C ARG A 119 17.21 21.87 3.34
N GLY A 120 16.78 20.59 3.39
CA GLY A 120 15.40 20.18 3.17
C GLY A 120 14.85 20.51 1.79
N VAL A 121 15.69 20.43 0.73
CA VAL A 121 15.29 20.79 -0.64
C VAL A 121 14.79 19.59 -1.46
N LEU A 122 15.10 18.37 -1.03
CA LEU A 122 14.75 17.15 -1.76
C LEU A 122 13.37 16.64 -1.33
N ASN A 123 12.35 16.86 -2.16
CA ASN A 123 10.99 16.35 -1.96
C ASN A 123 10.42 16.54 -0.53
N PRO A 124 10.46 17.74 0.05
CA PRO A 124 10.05 17.95 1.44
C PRO A 124 8.57 17.54 1.64
N GLY A 125 8.30 16.76 2.68
CA GLY A 125 6.95 16.35 3.06
C GLY A 125 6.25 15.39 2.09
N ARG A 126 6.96 14.76 1.16
CA ARG A 126 6.34 13.86 0.15
C ARG A 126 5.93 12.51 0.72
N ILE A 127 6.64 12.02 1.72
CA ILE A 127 6.34 10.74 2.38
C ILE A 127 5.76 11.02 3.75
N TYR A 128 6.49 11.72 4.60
CA TYR A 128 6.06 12.11 5.95
C TYR A 128 6.24 13.61 6.18
N ALA A 129 5.40 14.18 7.03
CA ALA A 129 5.52 15.57 7.41
C ALA A 129 6.88 15.82 8.09
N GLY A 130 7.65 16.79 7.60
CA GLY A 130 8.96 17.15 8.15
C GLY A 130 10.15 16.30 7.68
N VAL A 131 9.93 15.37 6.73
CA VAL A 131 11.00 14.53 6.16
C VAL A 131 11.10 14.72 4.66
#